data_cb40741b0b5054464a0f6c796a526de7
#
_entry.id   cb40741b0b5054464a0f6c796a526de7
#
_cell.length_a   1.000
_cell.length_b   1.000
_cell.length_c   1.000
_cell.angle_alpha   90.00
_cell.angle_beta   90.00
_cell.angle_gamma   90.00
#
_symmetry.space_group_name_H-M   'P 1'
#
loop_
_entity.id
_entity.type
_entity.pdbx_description
1 polymer ?
#
loop_
_entity_poly.entity_id
_entity_poly.type
_entity_poly.pdbx_seq_one_letter_code
_entity_poly.pdbx_strand_id
1 'polypeptide(L)'
;IPMIHKIFSLPFVESVFLSSNFISIKKSNNLEWGEILIELRNFITTTLNEDDIQNYTENISIEEFSAKKSTGSNKEKNTQNIKRTNSENEIIQLLNDYIRPAVEGDGGAIEFDSFNDGVVKVILRGACSGCPSSTATLKHGIESLLIQKLGDKIKEVVALNG
;
A
#
# COMPACT_ATOMS: atom_id res chain seq x y z
N ILE A 1 11.72 -10.05 8.95
CA ILE A 1 11.81 -10.95 7.78
C ILE A 1 13.19 -10.77 7.18
N PRO A 2 14.06 -11.80 7.20
CA PRO A 2 15.45 -11.70 6.75
C PRO A 2 15.60 -11.12 5.34
N MET A 3 14.75 -11.54 4.40
CA MET A 3 14.73 -11.04 3.02
C MET A 3 14.55 -9.52 2.93
N ILE A 4 13.64 -8.95 3.70
CA ILE A 4 13.40 -7.49 3.69
C ILE A 4 14.64 -6.73 4.14
N HIS A 5 15.33 -7.22 5.19
CA HIS A 5 16.59 -6.62 5.65
C HIS A 5 17.68 -6.70 4.58
N LYS A 6 17.77 -7.85 3.87
CA LYS A 6 18.71 -8.02 2.76
C LYS A 6 18.41 -7.04 1.61
N ILE A 7 17.12 -6.85 1.24
CA ILE A 7 16.71 -5.89 0.21
C ILE A 7 17.02 -4.44 0.64
N PHE A 8 16.75 -4.08 1.90
CA PHE A 8 17.09 -2.76 2.43
C PHE A 8 18.58 -2.49 2.55
N SER A 9 19.43 -3.52 2.55
CA SER A 9 20.89 -3.34 2.53
C SER A 9 21.42 -2.85 1.19
N LEU A 10 20.61 -2.93 0.12
CA LEU A 10 20.98 -2.39 -1.18
C LEU A 10 20.97 -0.86 -1.14
N PRO A 11 22.07 -0.21 -1.55
CA PRO A 11 22.26 1.24 -1.34
C PRO A 11 21.27 2.13 -2.10
N PHE A 12 20.64 1.60 -3.13
CA PHE A 12 19.67 2.31 -3.96
C PHE A 12 18.22 2.12 -3.51
N VAL A 13 17.94 1.31 -2.50
CA VAL A 13 16.58 1.04 -2.03
C VAL A 13 16.16 2.09 -1.00
N GLU A 14 15.14 2.87 -1.33
CA GLU A 14 14.54 3.86 -0.44
C GLU A 14 13.42 3.28 0.41
N SER A 15 12.56 2.47 -0.19
CA SER A 15 11.47 1.81 0.53
C SER A 15 11.11 0.47 -0.10
N VAL A 16 10.60 -0.43 0.73
CA VAL A 16 10.07 -1.73 0.34
C VAL A 16 8.66 -1.85 0.90
N PHE A 17 7.72 -2.18 0.04
CA PHE A 17 6.36 -2.52 0.41
C PHE A 17 6.12 -3.99 0.10
N LEU A 18 5.65 -4.74 1.08
CA LEU A 18 5.33 -6.16 0.96
C LEU A 18 3.82 -6.35 1.08
N SER A 19 3.24 -7.07 0.14
CA SER A 19 1.87 -7.58 0.19
C SER A 19 1.88 -9.10 0.10
N SER A 20 0.72 -9.73 0.24
CA SER A 20 0.62 -11.21 0.30
C SER A 20 1.29 -11.94 -0.87
N ASN A 21 1.30 -11.35 -2.06
CA ASN A 21 1.74 -11.98 -3.31
C ASN A 21 2.72 -11.14 -4.15
N PHE A 22 3.13 -9.96 -3.67
CA PHE A 22 4.10 -9.12 -4.39
C PHE A 22 4.94 -8.26 -3.46
N ILE A 23 6.08 -7.79 -3.99
CA ILE A 23 6.97 -6.84 -3.34
C ILE A 23 7.10 -5.63 -4.25
N SER A 24 6.85 -4.42 -3.73
CA SER A 24 7.15 -3.18 -4.42
C SER A 24 8.41 -2.54 -3.83
N ILE A 25 9.34 -2.19 -4.69
CA ILE A 25 10.61 -1.56 -4.31
C ILE A 25 10.68 -0.17 -4.93
N LYS A 26 10.89 0.84 -4.08
CA LYS A 26 11.20 2.19 -4.50
C LYS A 26 12.70 2.39 -4.46
N LYS A 27 13.28 2.76 -5.60
CA LYS A 27 14.71 3.11 -5.71
C LYS A 27 14.93 4.61 -5.58
N SER A 28 16.13 5.01 -5.24
CA SER A 28 16.60 6.38 -5.32
C SER A 28 16.64 6.88 -6.77
N ASN A 29 16.52 8.21 -6.95
CA ASN A 29 16.47 8.82 -8.28
C ASN A 29 17.83 8.82 -9.04
N ASN A 30 18.90 8.37 -8.39
CA ASN A 30 20.27 8.46 -8.91
C ASN A 30 20.63 7.33 -9.90
N LEU A 31 19.77 6.34 -10.07
CA LEU A 31 20.02 5.17 -10.93
C LEU A 31 18.82 4.95 -11.86
N GLU A 32 19.08 4.34 -13.01
CA GLU A 32 18.02 3.92 -13.92
C GLU A 32 17.64 2.46 -13.69
N TRP A 33 16.36 2.11 -13.88
CA TRP A 33 15.89 0.72 -13.72
C TRP A 33 16.65 -0.26 -14.64
N GLY A 34 17.02 0.18 -15.84
CA GLY A 34 17.77 -0.64 -16.79
C GLY A 34 19.12 -1.10 -16.26
N GLU A 35 19.73 -0.34 -15.35
CA GLU A 35 21.05 -0.64 -14.81
C GLU A 35 21.00 -1.68 -13.68
N ILE A 36 19.91 -1.70 -12.90
CA ILE A 36 19.83 -2.49 -11.67
C ILE A 36 18.84 -3.66 -11.76
N LEU A 37 17.95 -3.69 -12.74
CA LEU A 37 16.84 -4.63 -12.79
C LEU A 37 17.28 -6.10 -12.81
N ILE A 38 18.31 -6.42 -13.58
CA ILE A 38 18.82 -7.79 -13.73
C ILE A 38 19.45 -8.27 -12.41
N GLU A 39 20.29 -7.41 -11.83
CA GLU A 39 20.95 -7.74 -10.54
C GLU A 39 19.94 -7.84 -9.41
N LEU A 40 19.00 -6.90 -9.32
CA LEU A 40 17.95 -6.92 -8.31
C LEU A 40 17.07 -8.17 -8.44
N ARG A 41 16.69 -8.58 -9.65
CA ARG A 41 15.92 -9.79 -9.89
C ARG A 41 16.69 -11.04 -9.42
N ASN A 42 17.95 -11.15 -9.82
CA ASN A 42 18.80 -12.27 -9.43
C ASN A 42 18.98 -12.32 -7.88
N PHE A 43 19.22 -11.16 -7.27
CA PHE A 43 19.34 -11.04 -5.82
C PHE A 43 18.07 -11.49 -5.10
N ILE A 44 16.89 -11.04 -5.53
CA ILE A 44 15.61 -11.45 -4.93
C ILE A 44 15.39 -12.96 -5.14
N THR A 45 15.62 -13.48 -6.35
CA THR A 45 15.46 -14.91 -6.64
C THR A 45 16.36 -15.78 -5.78
N THR A 46 17.64 -15.41 -5.64
CA THR A 46 18.60 -16.13 -4.80
C THR A 46 18.18 -16.08 -3.33
N THR A 47 17.78 -14.89 -2.86
CA THR A 47 17.36 -14.71 -1.47
C THR A 47 16.09 -15.49 -1.14
N LEU A 48 15.13 -15.58 -2.07
CA LEU A 48 13.92 -16.38 -1.91
C LEU A 48 14.21 -17.91 -1.90
N ASN A 49 15.21 -18.34 -2.63
CA ASN A 49 15.59 -19.75 -2.66
C ASN A 49 16.43 -20.18 -1.42
N GLU A 50 17.18 -19.25 -0.84
CA GLU A 50 17.97 -19.49 0.38
C GLU A 50 17.12 -19.50 1.65
N ASP A 51 16.11 -18.64 1.70
CA ASP A 51 15.20 -18.54 2.83
C ASP A 51 13.96 -19.39 2.51
N ASP A 52 13.76 -20.54 3.16
CA ASP A 52 12.59 -21.41 2.98
C ASP A 52 11.29 -20.61 2.93
N ILE A 53 10.65 -20.58 1.76
CA ILE A 53 9.42 -19.83 1.48
C ILE A 53 8.29 -20.22 2.46
N GLN A 54 8.32 -21.43 3.00
CA GLN A 54 7.32 -21.94 3.96
C GLN A 54 7.28 -21.16 5.28
N ASN A 55 8.40 -20.55 5.71
CA ASN A 55 8.41 -19.74 6.93
C ASN A 55 7.84 -18.33 6.75
N TYR A 56 7.61 -17.88 5.51
CA TYR A 56 7.12 -16.53 5.25
C TYR A 56 5.60 -16.42 5.24
N THR A 57 4.89 -17.50 4.93
CA THR A 57 3.43 -17.47 4.81
C THR A 57 2.70 -17.65 6.13
N GLU A 58 3.33 -18.25 7.15
CA GLU A 58 2.67 -18.53 8.43
C GLU A 58 2.79 -17.42 9.48
N ASN A 59 3.68 -16.44 9.30
CA ASN A 59 3.97 -15.40 10.30
C ASN A 59 3.79 -13.95 9.86
N ILE A 60 3.10 -13.68 8.75
CA ILE A 60 2.81 -12.31 8.35
C ILE A 60 1.47 -11.88 8.93
N SER A 61 1.45 -11.50 10.20
CA SER A 61 0.48 -10.50 10.64
C SER A 61 0.97 -9.14 10.12
N ILE A 62 0.12 -8.49 9.34
CA ILE A 62 0.35 -7.20 8.63
C ILE A 62 0.77 -6.05 9.58
N GLU A 63 0.83 -6.30 10.89
CA GLU A 63 0.98 -5.28 11.92
C GLU A 63 2.41 -4.85 12.26
N GLU A 64 3.46 -5.56 11.82
CA GLU A 64 4.81 -5.30 12.35
C GLU A 64 5.75 -4.46 11.47
N PHE A 65 5.40 -4.13 10.22
CA PHE A 65 6.32 -3.47 9.28
C PHE A 65 6.15 -1.96 9.08
N SER A 66 5.31 -1.30 9.87
CA SER A 66 5.18 0.18 9.83
C SER A 66 6.12 0.94 10.78
N ALA A 67 7.07 0.29 11.41
CA ALA A 67 7.90 0.94 12.42
C ALA A 67 9.39 0.78 12.13
N LYS A 68 9.99 1.73 11.43
CA LYS A 68 11.24 2.39 11.82
C LYS A 68 11.86 3.20 10.68
N LYS A 69 11.37 4.40 10.47
CA LYS A 69 12.16 5.61 10.19
C LYS A 69 11.27 6.86 10.14
N SER A 70 10.65 7.16 11.24
CA SER A 70 10.28 8.55 11.53
C SER A 70 10.27 8.74 13.05
N THR A 71 11.23 9.50 13.53
CA THR A 71 11.23 10.12 14.86
C THR A 71 9.95 10.93 15.04
N GLY A 72 9.15 10.56 16.04
CA GLY A 72 8.22 11.47 16.68
C GLY A 72 6.77 11.37 16.23
N SER A 73 6.02 10.51 16.83
CA SER A 73 4.79 10.80 17.55
C SER A 73 4.07 9.50 17.91
N ASN A 74 4.02 9.20 19.20
CA ASN A 74 3.18 8.16 19.76
C ASN A 74 1.72 8.38 19.35
N LYS A 75 1.14 7.42 18.63
CA LYS A 75 -0.30 7.12 18.73
C LYS A 75 -0.46 5.61 18.76
N GLU A 76 -0.78 5.14 19.94
CA GLU A 76 -1.21 3.79 20.25
C GLU A 76 -2.26 3.33 19.23
N LYS A 77 -1.96 2.24 18.50
CA LYS A 77 -2.97 1.51 17.75
C LYS A 77 -3.81 0.73 18.75
N ASN A 78 -4.88 1.36 19.17
CA ASN A 78 -5.96 0.70 19.87
C ASN A 78 -6.76 -0.10 18.84
N THR A 79 -6.64 -1.40 18.85
CA THR A 79 -7.55 -2.34 18.15
C THR A 79 -8.91 -2.28 18.86
N GLN A 80 -9.54 -1.13 18.81
CA GLN A 80 -10.92 -1.00 19.24
C GLN A 80 -11.80 -1.44 18.09
N ASN A 81 -12.71 -2.30 18.40
CA ASN A 81 -13.91 -2.65 17.66
C ASN A 81 -14.65 -1.36 17.26
N ILE A 82 -14.17 -0.69 16.19
CA ILE A 82 -14.77 0.53 15.66
C ILE A 82 -16.10 0.06 15.05
N LYS A 83 -17.21 0.40 15.71
CA LYS A 83 -18.54 0.28 15.11
C LYS A 83 -18.56 1.21 13.88
N ARG A 84 -18.15 0.66 12.74
CA ARG A 84 -18.24 1.33 11.45
C ARG A 84 -19.71 1.59 11.13
N THR A 85 -19.97 2.74 10.57
CA THR A 85 -21.31 3.08 10.10
C THR A 85 -21.66 2.22 8.87
N ASN A 86 -22.96 2.07 8.56
CA ASN A 86 -23.38 1.36 7.36
C ASN A 86 -22.73 1.97 6.09
N SER A 87 -22.62 3.30 6.03
CA SER A 87 -21.98 3.99 4.90
C SER A 87 -20.50 3.68 4.77
N GLU A 88 -19.76 3.57 5.86
CA GLU A 88 -18.34 3.17 5.83
C GLU A 88 -18.18 1.74 5.33
N ASN A 89 -19.05 0.82 5.75
CA ASN A 89 -19.02 -0.57 5.29
C ASN A 89 -19.31 -0.66 3.77
N GLU A 90 -20.29 0.11 3.27
CA GLU A 90 -20.58 0.21 1.83
C GLU A 90 -19.38 0.73 1.04
N ILE A 91 -18.71 1.79 1.54
CA ILE A 91 -17.50 2.35 0.92
C ILE A 91 -16.38 1.30 0.87
N ILE A 92 -16.10 0.64 2.00
CA ILE A 92 -15.06 -0.37 2.10
C ILE A 92 -15.32 -1.53 1.14
N GLN A 93 -16.57 -1.98 1.02
CA GLN A 93 -16.94 -3.03 0.10
C GLN A 93 -16.69 -2.62 -1.35
N LEU A 94 -17.11 -1.41 -1.74
CA LEU A 94 -16.87 -0.89 -3.09
C LEU A 94 -15.38 -0.75 -3.41
N LEU A 95 -14.58 -0.28 -2.45
CA LEU A 95 -13.12 -0.22 -2.62
C LEU A 95 -12.51 -1.61 -2.81
N ASN A 96 -12.96 -2.61 -2.04
CA ASN A 96 -12.46 -3.97 -2.14
C ASN A 96 -12.84 -4.65 -3.45
N ASP A 97 -14.08 -4.44 -3.91
CA ASP A 97 -14.61 -5.14 -5.08
C ASP A 97 -14.12 -4.56 -6.41
N TYR A 98 -13.95 -3.23 -6.48
CA TYR A 98 -13.67 -2.54 -7.74
C TYR A 98 -12.29 -1.88 -7.82
N ILE A 99 -11.76 -1.37 -6.72
CA ILE A 99 -10.51 -0.59 -6.73
C ILE A 99 -9.30 -1.43 -6.36
N ARG A 100 -9.43 -2.22 -5.30
CA ARG A 100 -8.32 -3.02 -4.78
C ARG A 100 -7.69 -3.94 -5.83
N PRO A 101 -8.45 -4.70 -6.65
CA PRO A 101 -7.84 -5.59 -7.65
C PRO A 101 -6.97 -4.84 -8.67
N ALA A 102 -7.40 -3.64 -9.10
CA ALA A 102 -6.63 -2.82 -10.03
C ALA A 102 -5.35 -2.27 -9.38
N VAL A 103 -5.48 -1.72 -8.17
CA VAL A 103 -4.35 -1.18 -7.40
C VAL A 103 -3.31 -2.25 -7.07
N GLU A 104 -3.74 -3.44 -6.68
CA GLU A 104 -2.86 -4.58 -6.41
C GLU A 104 -2.19 -5.09 -7.69
N GLY A 105 -2.92 -5.09 -8.83
CA GLY A 105 -2.35 -5.42 -10.14
C GLY A 105 -1.22 -4.49 -10.55
N ASP A 106 -1.27 -3.23 -10.14
CA ASP A 106 -0.24 -2.22 -10.38
C ASP A 106 0.87 -2.20 -9.30
N GLY A 107 0.88 -3.16 -8.38
CA GLY A 107 1.89 -3.26 -7.31
C GLY A 107 1.72 -2.27 -6.16
N GLY A 108 0.50 -1.78 -5.96
CA GLY A 108 0.14 -0.91 -4.84
C GLY A 108 -0.85 -1.57 -3.88
N ALA A 109 -1.29 -0.81 -2.89
CA ALA A 109 -2.41 -1.17 -2.02
C ALA A 109 -3.23 0.08 -1.68
N ILE A 110 -4.50 -0.16 -1.35
CA ILE A 110 -5.43 0.87 -0.89
C ILE A 110 -6.08 0.43 0.42
N GLU A 111 -6.10 1.35 1.37
CA GLU A 111 -6.77 1.16 2.66
C GLU A 111 -7.78 2.29 2.89
N PHE A 112 -8.94 1.96 3.44
CA PHE A 112 -9.90 2.95 3.92
C PHE A 112 -9.40 3.54 5.25
N ASP A 113 -9.32 4.85 5.35
CA ASP A 113 -8.94 5.56 6.58
C ASP A 113 -10.19 6.03 7.35
N SER A 114 -10.99 6.91 6.74
CA SER A 114 -12.15 7.49 7.39
C SER A 114 -13.18 8.04 6.40
N PHE A 115 -14.41 8.24 6.91
CA PHE A 115 -15.50 8.89 6.18
C PHE A 115 -16.19 9.90 7.10
N ASN A 116 -16.12 11.19 6.75
CA ASN A 116 -16.74 12.27 7.51
C ASN A 116 -17.32 13.33 6.56
N ASP A 117 -18.53 13.74 6.78
CA ASP A 117 -19.23 14.85 6.07
C ASP A 117 -19.19 14.73 4.53
N GLY A 118 -19.20 13.52 4.01
CA GLY A 118 -19.11 13.23 2.57
C GLY A 118 -17.66 13.14 2.04
N VAL A 119 -16.67 13.31 2.87
CA VAL A 119 -15.25 13.17 2.50
C VAL A 119 -14.75 11.79 2.88
N VAL A 120 -14.34 11.01 1.88
CA VAL A 120 -13.71 9.70 2.06
C VAL A 120 -12.20 9.86 2.03
N LYS A 121 -11.50 9.40 3.06
CA LYS A 121 -10.06 9.34 3.09
C LYS A 121 -9.59 7.91 2.86
N VAL A 122 -8.62 7.76 1.97
CA VAL A 122 -7.97 6.51 1.65
C VAL A 122 -6.45 6.66 1.74
N ILE A 123 -5.77 5.60 2.15
CA ILE A 123 -4.31 5.54 2.21
C ILE A 123 -3.83 4.70 1.03
N LEU A 124 -2.96 5.25 0.20
CA LEU A 124 -2.31 4.56 -0.91
C LEU A 124 -0.90 4.15 -0.51
N ARG A 125 -0.52 2.92 -0.81
CA ARG A 125 0.80 2.36 -0.52
C ARG A 125 1.42 1.73 -1.76
N GLY A 126 2.72 1.46 -1.68
CA GLY A 126 3.48 0.80 -2.73
C GLY A 126 3.61 1.66 -4.00
N ALA A 127 3.48 1.07 -5.18
CA ALA A 127 3.68 1.77 -6.47
C ALA A 127 2.71 2.96 -6.65
N CYS A 128 1.53 2.91 -6.04
CA CYS A 128 0.51 3.96 -6.17
C CYS A 128 0.80 5.21 -5.31
N SER A 129 1.66 5.12 -4.29
CA SER A 129 2.00 6.25 -3.40
C SER A 129 3.12 7.14 -3.92
N GLY A 130 3.87 6.70 -4.94
CA GLY A 130 5.10 7.35 -5.38
C GLY A 130 4.97 8.28 -6.59
N CYS A 131 3.86 8.25 -7.32
CA CYS A 131 3.71 9.00 -8.56
C CYS A 131 2.52 9.98 -8.47
N PRO A 132 2.76 11.31 -8.52
CA PRO A 132 1.70 12.31 -8.39
C PRO A 132 0.58 12.17 -9.45
N SER A 133 0.94 11.81 -10.68
CA SER A 133 -0.03 11.63 -11.78
C SER A 133 -0.90 10.39 -11.58
N SER A 134 -0.32 9.28 -11.12
CA SER A 134 -1.05 8.05 -10.81
C SER A 134 -1.99 8.25 -9.62
N THR A 135 -1.53 8.93 -8.58
CA THR A 135 -2.34 9.25 -7.40
C THR A 135 -3.54 10.12 -7.77
N ALA A 136 -3.37 11.14 -8.62
CA ALA A 136 -4.45 11.99 -9.07
C ALA A 136 -5.49 11.22 -9.92
N THR A 137 -5.05 10.41 -10.86
CA THR A 137 -5.91 9.57 -11.71
C THR A 137 -6.70 8.57 -10.86
N LEU A 138 -6.03 7.91 -9.92
CA LEU A 138 -6.66 6.94 -9.03
C LEU A 138 -7.68 7.62 -8.10
N LYS A 139 -7.34 8.79 -7.52
CA LYS A 139 -8.26 9.59 -6.72
C LYS A 139 -9.56 9.89 -7.50
N HIS A 140 -9.45 10.41 -8.71
CA HIS A 140 -10.60 10.72 -9.55
C HIS A 140 -11.42 9.48 -9.93
N GLY A 141 -10.76 8.36 -10.20
CA GLY A 141 -11.42 7.09 -10.48
C GLY A 141 -12.23 6.58 -9.28
N ILE A 142 -11.65 6.62 -8.09
CA ILE A 142 -12.32 6.24 -6.84
C ILE A 142 -13.52 7.18 -6.57
N GLU A 143 -13.31 8.48 -6.69
CA GLU A 143 -14.35 9.49 -6.46
C GLU A 143 -15.54 9.28 -7.41
N SER A 144 -15.28 9.11 -8.70
CA SER A 144 -16.31 8.86 -9.70
C SER A 144 -17.09 7.58 -9.42
N LEU A 145 -16.41 6.49 -9.03
CA LEU A 145 -17.05 5.24 -8.68
C LEU A 145 -17.95 5.40 -7.44
N LEU A 146 -17.44 6.02 -6.39
CA LEU A 146 -18.19 6.19 -5.14
C LEU A 146 -19.39 7.11 -5.32
N ILE A 147 -19.26 8.21 -6.08
CA ILE A 147 -20.38 9.09 -6.42
C ILE A 147 -21.42 8.34 -7.26
N GLN A 148 -21.00 7.55 -8.24
CA GLN A 148 -21.93 6.76 -9.07
C GLN A 148 -22.73 5.74 -8.26
N LYS A 149 -22.12 5.14 -7.23
CA LYS A 149 -22.75 4.07 -6.43
C LYS A 149 -23.52 4.59 -5.21
N LEU A 150 -23.03 5.66 -4.57
CA LEU A 150 -23.56 6.17 -3.30
C LEU A 150 -24.21 7.56 -3.43
N GLY A 151 -24.11 8.19 -4.62
CA GLY A 151 -24.74 9.47 -4.91
C GLY A 151 -24.22 10.62 -4.05
N ASP A 152 -25.13 11.51 -3.65
CA ASP A 152 -24.83 12.74 -2.91
C ASP A 152 -24.22 12.54 -1.53
N LYS A 153 -24.12 11.30 -1.05
CA LYS A 153 -23.42 10.97 0.20
C LYS A 153 -21.92 11.26 0.11
N ILE A 154 -21.35 11.21 -1.11
CA ILE A 154 -19.92 11.42 -1.36
C ILE A 154 -19.71 12.77 -2.03
N LYS A 155 -18.88 13.61 -1.43
CA LYS A 155 -18.49 14.92 -1.94
C LYS A 155 -17.10 14.94 -2.53
N GLU A 156 -16.18 14.25 -1.86
CA GLU A 156 -14.77 14.24 -2.23
C GLU A 156 -14.07 12.98 -1.73
N VAL A 157 -13.03 12.56 -2.46
CA VAL A 157 -12.07 11.55 -2.02
C VAL A 157 -10.71 12.21 -1.78
N VAL A 158 -10.08 11.93 -0.66
CA VAL A 158 -8.73 12.39 -0.31
C VAL A 158 -7.81 11.18 -0.25
N ALA A 159 -6.82 11.16 -1.13
CA ALA A 159 -5.80 10.12 -1.13
C ALA A 159 -4.58 10.58 -0.31
N LEU A 160 -4.22 9.82 0.69
CA LEU A 160 -3.05 10.01 1.54
C LEU A 160 -1.97 9.01 1.10
N ASN A 161 -0.71 9.45 1.10
CA ASN A 161 0.42 8.57 0.83
C ASN A 161 0.88 7.96 2.17
N GLY A 162 0.92 6.63 2.23
CA GLY A 162 1.33 5.85 3.39
C GLY A 162 2.72 5.22 3.24
#